data_d2b48adcb7f9a5bdaebab601ae645c4b
#
_entry.id   d2b48adcb7f9a5bdaebab601ae645c4b
#
_cell.length_a   1.000
_cell.length_b   1.000
_cell.length_c   1.000
_cell.angle_alpha   90.00
_cell.angle_beta   90.00
_cell.angle_gamma   90.00
#
_symmetry.space_group_name_H-M   'P 1'
#
loop_
_entity.id
_entity.type
_entity.pdbx_description
1 polymer ?
#
loop_
_entity_poly.entity_id
_entity_poly.type
_entity_poly.pdbx_seq_one_letter_code
_entity_poly.pdbx_strand_id
1 'polypeptide(L)'
;MKRIAILVLALFLLPLAVGQVMAADTIKIGLLAPLTGFAAADGLSVSNSVKLAVDQVNEKGGLLGKKVELIVEDDAAQAKEAVGLARKLVQRDGVVAVVGGSYSMPSRAVAPLFQEFGIPFVAGYAVHPDITVAGDFCFRNGFLGTVEGRGAGVVAVDMLQAKTVGLLTMDNDFGRTLADGFREYVVAKGAKVVFDQIYPLGEKDFSAYLTSIKDSDPDVVLASGYYAEAAGIVKQAYEMGLRSQILGEEGYDSPKFIELAGAEAAEGTIIVTNLDRDDPRPVVQEFISEYRKRYGMEPDMVGASNYDAFMIIVDAIRRAGTTDPEQVRDAIAATRDFDGVTGIITGFTEIGEVIKPVQVQIVKDGAFHHFGIVDDPDIIYPKR
;
A
#
# COMPACT_ATOMS: atom_id res chain seq x y z
N MET A 1 -2.97 -13.37 96.03
CA MET A 1 -2.46 -14.25 94.97
C MET A 1 -3.19 -13.86 93.67
N LYS A 2 -2.59 -13.02 92.82
CA LYS A 2 -3.18 -12.53 91.59
C LYS A 2 -2.57 -13.32 90.41
N ARG A 3 -3.39 -14.04 89.65
CA ARG A 3 -2.96 -14.76 88.42
C ARG A 3 -3.02 -13.80 87.25
N ILE A 4 -1.86 -13.55 86.64
CA ILE A 4 -1.75 -12.79 85.44
C ILE A 4 -1.90 -13.77 84.23
N ALA A 5 -2.93 -13.59 83.43
CA ALA A 5 -3.13 -14.32 82.18
C ALA A 5 -2.38 -13.60 81.07
N ILE A 6 -1.41 -14.27 80.45
CA ILE A 6 -0.69 -13.76 79.25
C ILE A 6 -1.46 -14.20 78.01
N LEU A 7 -2.00 -13.23 77.31
CA LEU A 7 -2.65 -13.45 76.01
C LEU A 7 -1.58 -13.43 74.87
N VAL A 8 -1.31 -14.59 74.32
CA VAL A 8 -0.40 -14.69 73.12
C VAL A 8 -1.21 -14.42 71.87
N LEU A 9 -0.97 -13.27 71.27
CA LEU A 9 -1.56 -12.88 69.96
C LEU A 9 -0.73 -13.50 68.85
N ALA A 10 -1.25 -14.59 68.21
CA ALA A 10 -0.63 -15.21 67.05
C ALA A 10 -0.97 -14.37 65.77
N LEU A 11 0.02 -13.62 65.33
CA LEU A 11 -0.07 -12.87 64.07
C LEU A 11 0.08 -13.86 62.88
N PHE A 12 -1.01 -14.20 62.20
CA PHE A 12 -0.98 -14.95 60.93
C PHE A 12 -0.50 -14.03 59.83
N LEU A 13 0.76 -14.15 59.42
CA LEU A 13 1.30 -13.57 58.21
C LEU A 13 0.76 -14.39 57.01
N LEU A 14 -0.31 -13.90 56.33
CA LEU A 14 -0.67 -14.37 55.00
C LEU A 14 0.43 -13.92 54.02
N PRO A 15 1.01 -14.82 53.21
CA PRO A 15 1.89 -14.41 52.13
C PRO A 15 1.02 -13.70 51.08
N LEU A 16 1.22 -12.40 50.87
CA LEU A 16 0.78 -11.72 49.67
C LEU A 16 1.54 -12.36 48.50
N ALA A 17 0.86 -13.22 47.74
CA ALA A 17 1.31 -13.62 46.42
C ALA A 17 1.24 -12.37 45.53
N VAL A 18 2.35 -11.64 45.46
CA VAL A 18 2.57 -10.64 44.40
C VAL A 18 2.66 -11.44 43.09
N GLY A 19 1.52 -11.60 42.43
CA GLY A 19 1.49 -12.08 41.07
C GLY A 19 2.37 -11.15 40.25
N GLN A 20 3.56 -11.58 39.86
CA GLN A 20 4.29 -10.95 38.79
C GLN A 20 3.35 -10.98 37.59
N VAL A 21 2.83 -9.81 37.22
CA VAL A 21 2.24 -9.61 35.90
C VAL A 21 3.40 -9.80 34.92
N MET A 22 3.59 -11.04 34.49
CA MET A 22 4.46 -11.33 33.35
C MET A 22 3.90 -10.47 32.20
N ALA A 23 4.68 -9.52 31.70
CA ALA A 23 4.36 -8.84 30.47
C ALA A 23 4.00 -9.92 29.45
N ALA A 24 2.78 -9.85 28.91
CA ALA A 24 2.35 -10.85 27.94
C ALA A 24 3.38 -10.86 26.81
N ASP A 25 3.99 -12.02 26.58
CA ASP A 25 4.97 -12.21 25.50
C ASP A 25 4.22 -12.01 24.17
N THR A 26 4.42 -10.85 23.53
CA THR A 26 3.74 -10.45 22.29
C THR A 26 4.68 -10.63 21.10
N ILE A 27 4.10 -10.88 19.92
CA ILE A 27 4.84 -10.82 18.65
C ILE A 27 4.69 -9.41 18.13
N LYS A 28 5.81 -8.67 18.06
CA LYS A 28 5.83 -7.28 17.61
C LYS A 28 6.07 -7.19 16.11
N ILE A 29 5.19 -6.50 15.41
CA ILE A 29 5.34 -6.17 13.99
C ILE A 29 5.36 -4.65 13.85
N GLY A 30 6.34 -4.13 13.10
CA GLY A 30 6.47 -2.69 12.84
C GLY A 30 5.58 -2.24 11.69
N LEU A 31 5.07 -1.01 11.78
CA LEU A 31 4.42 -0.31 10.68
C LEU A 31 5.08 1.05 10.50
N LEU A 32 5.58 1.32 9.28
CA LEU A 32 5.97 2.65 8.83
C LEU A 32 4.86 3.23 7.95
N ALA A 33 4.35 4.42 8.31
CA ALA A 33 3.26 5.06 7.58
C ALA A 33 3.36 6.58 7.69
N PRO A 34 2.93 7.35 6.66
CA PRO A 34 2.98 8.83 6.67
C PRO A 34 1.77 9.40 7.40
N LEU A 35 1.75 9.33 8.74
CA LEU A 35 0.59 9.77 9.54
C LEU A 35 0.43 11.30 9.58
N THR A 36 1.49 12.02 9.23
CA THR A 36 1.49 13.49 9.16
C THR A 36 2.00 13.99 7.80
N GLY A 37 1.85 15.29 7.53
CA GLY A 37 2.29 15.91 6.29
C GLY A 37 1.30 15.78 5.14
N PHE A 38 1.80 15.87 3.91
CA PHE A 38 0.97 15.90 2.69
C PHE A 38 0.25 14.56 2.41
N ALA A 39 0.78 13.46 2.93
CA ALA A 39 0.28 12.10 2.73
C ALA A 39 -0.55 11.58 3.93
N ALA A 40 -0.97 12.45 4.85
CA ALA A 40 -1.62 12.03 6.10
C ALA A 40 -2.91 11.22 5.88
N ALA A 41 -3.65 11.47 4.80
CA ALA A 41 -4.85 10.69 4.47
C ALA A 41 -4.50 9.24 4.15
N ASP A 42 -3.47 9.02 3.34
CA ASP A 42 -2.98 7.68 3.01
C ASP A 42 -2.42 6.98 4.26
N GLY A 43 -1.66 7.69 5.08
CA GLY A 43 -1.15 7.16 6.35
C GLY A 43 -2.24 6.73 7.32
N LEU A 44 -3.33 7.48 7.40
CA LEU A 44 -4.50 7.12 8.20
C LEU A 44 -5.13 5.82 7.67
N SER A 45 -5.32 5.71 6.36
CA SER A 45 -5.88 4.52 5.72
C SER A 45 -5.02 3.28 5.97
N VAL A 46 -3.69 3.40 5.77
CA VAL A 46 -2.72 2.34 6.08
C VAL A 46 -2.83 1.90 7.54
N SER A 47 -2.77 2.87 8.49
CA SER A 47 -2.81 2.58 9.92
C SER A 47 -4.12 1.90 10.33
N ASN A 48 -5.25 2.35 9.78
CA ASN A 48 -6.56 1.77 10.05
C ASN A 48 -6.63 0.32 9.53
N SER A 49 -6.20 0.08 8.31
CA SER A 49 -6.26 -1.24 7.67
C SER A 49 -5.37 -2.26 8.39
N VAL A 50 -4.14 -1.88 8.76
CA VAL A 50 -3.25 -2.78 9.49
C VAL A 50 -3.75 -3.02 10.93
N LYS A 51 -4.30 -2.01 11.61
CA LYS A 51 -4.94 -2.20 12.92
C LYS A 51 -6.14 -3.15 12.84
N LEU A 52 -6.97 -3.03 11.81
CA LEU A 52 -8.07 -3.97 11.56
C LEU A 52 -7.54 -5.41 11.43
N ALA A 53 -6.49 -5.61 10.63
CA ALA A 53 -5.87 -6.92 10.45
C ALA A 53 -5.31 -7.48 11.77
N VAL A 54 -4.60 -6.66 12.57
CA VAL A 54 -4.07 -7.06 13.88
C VAL A 54 -5.18 -7.50 14.83
N ASP A 55 -6.27 -6.75 14.89
CA ASP A 55 -7.40 -7.09 15.76
C ASP A 55 -8.05 -8.39 15.31
N GLN A 56 -8.28 -8.59 14.01
CA GLN A 56 -8.82 -9.85 13.46
C GLN A 56 -7.91 -11.05 13.77
N VAL A 57 -6.58 -10.88 13.71
CA VAL A 57 -5.63 -11.93 14.09
C VAL A 57 -5.72 -12.22 15.58
N ASN A 58 -5.78 -11.19 16.41
CA ASN A 58 -5.85 -11.32 17.85
C ASN A 58 -7.17 -11.92 18.36
N GLU A 59 -8.29 -11.59 17.73
CA GLU A 59 -9.62 -12.16 17.99
C GLU A 59 -9.68 -13.67 17.66
N LYS A 60 -8.94 -14.09 16.63
CA LYS A 60 -8.79 -15.50 16.23
C LYS A 60 -7.74 -16.27 17.06
N GLY A 61 -7.29 -15.73 18.20
CA GLY A 61 -6.34 -16.38 19.12
C GLY A 61 -4.87 -15.98 18.93
N GLY A 62 -4.60 -14.96 18.12
CA GLY A 62 -3.27 -14.42 17.89
C GLY A 62 -2.42 -15.22 16.91
N LEU A 63 -1.12 -15.15 17.08
CA LEU A 63 -0.12 -15.76 16.23
C LEU A 63 0.82 -16.62 17.07
N LEU A 64 0.94 -17.92 16.76
CA LEU A 64 1.68 -18.90 17.55
C LEU A 64 1.30 -18.92 19.06
N GLY A 65 0.01 -18.69 19.36
CA GLY A 65 -0.51 -18.63 20.73
C GLY A 65 -0.19 -17.34 21.50
N LYS A 66 0.38 -16.34 20.85
CA LYS A 66 0.71 -15.02 21.41
C LYS A 66 -0.11 -13.93 20.73
N LYS A 67 -0.37 -12.82 21.45
CA LYS A 67 -0.96 -11.65 20.82
C LYS A 67 0.04 -10.96 19.89
N VAL A 68 -0.45 -10.40 18.81
CA VAL A 68 0.30 -9.49 17.94
C VAL A 68 0.19 -8.07 18.50
N GLU A 69 1.33 -7.41 18.63
CA GLU A 69 1.46 -6.00 18.99
C GLU A 69 1.98 -5.21 17.78
N LEU A 70 1.23 -4.20 17.35
CA LEU A 70 1.62 -3.32 16.26
C LEU A 70 2.36 -2.10 16.79
N ILE A 71 3.61 -1.91 16.35
CA ILE A 71 4.39 -0.71 16.64
C ILE A 71 4.30 0.22 15.43
N VAL A 72 3.60 1.34 15.59
CA VAL A 72 3.33 2.30 14.51
C VAL A 72 4.27 3.48 14.61
N GLU A 73 4.94 3.82 13.50
CA GLU A 73 5.86 4.94 13.39
C GLU A 73 5.48 5.84 12.21
N ASP A 74 5.51 7.15 12.46
CA ASP A 74 5.19 8.18 11.47
C ASP A 74 6.45 8.66 10.75
N ASP A 75 6.62 8.28 9.50
CA ASP A 75 7.75 8.71 8.66
C ASP A 75 7.47 10.01 7.88
N ALA A 76 6.27 10.57 7.98
CA ALA A 76 5.84 11.79 7.30
C ALA A 76 6.15 11.80 5.77
N ALA A 77 6.24 10.63 5.15
CA ALA A 77 6.71 10.41 3.77
C ALA A 77 8.14 10.96 3.51
N GLN A 78 9.00 10.99 4.52
CA GLN A 78 10.36 11.52 4.45
C GLN A 78 11.42 10.45 4.69
N ALA A 79 12.35 10.30 3.74
CA ALA A 79 13.44 9.32 3.83
C ALA A 79 14.28 9.45 5.10
N LYS A 80 14.59 10.69 5.52
CA LYS A 80 15.39 10.95 6.72
C LYS A 80 14.71 10.45 7.99
N GLU A 81 13.42 10.69 8.13
CA GLU A 81 12.63 10.24 9.29
C GLU A 81 12.51 8.71 9.26
N ALA A 82 12.17 8.13 8.12
CA ALA A 82 12.03 6.69 7.95
C ALA A 82 13.29 5.91 8.37
N VAL A 83 14.49 6.39 8.02
CA VAL A 83 15.77 5.77 8.40
C VAL A 83 15.94 5.68 9.92
N GLY A 84 15.64 6.77 10.64
CA GLY A 84 15.70 6.81 12.11
C GLY A 84 14.73 5.83 12.76
N LEU A 85 13.51 5.78 12.21
CA LEU A 85 12.43 4.93 12.71
C LEU A 85 12.65 3.44 12.41
N ALA A 86 13.22 3.09 11.24
CA ALA A 86 13.61 1.72 10.93
C ALA A 86 14.62 1.17 11.95
N ARG A 87 15.65 1.96 12.30
CA ARG A 87 16.61 1.58 13.35
C ARG A 87 15.94 1.41 14.72
N LYS A 88 15.02 2.32 15.08
CA LYS A 88 14.25 2.25 16.32
C LYS A 88 13.41 0.97 16.41
N LEU A 89 12.64 0.66 15.36
CA LEU A 89 11.80 -0.54 15.29
C LEU A 89 12.60 -1.83 15.55
N VAL A 90 13.79 -1.94 14.93
CA VAL A 90 14.62 -3.14 15.06
C VAL A 90 15.39 -3.17 16.38
N GLN A 91 16.17 -2.12 16.65
CA GLN A 91 17.17 -2.15 17.73
C GLN A 91 16.57 -1.88 19.12
N ARG A 92 15.48 -1.11 19.18
CA ARG A 92 14.86 -0.74 20.45
C ARG A 92 13.57 -1.50 20.74
N ASP A 93 12.70 -1.56 19.73
CA ASP A 93 11.37 -2.10 19.93
C ASP A 93 11.32 -3.63 19.69
N GLY A 94 12.30 -4.18 18.94
CA GLY A 94 12.48 -5.62 18.75
C GLY A 94 11.40 -6.27 17.90
N VAL A 95 11.03 -5.61 16.80
CA VAL A 95 10.05 -6.15 15.85
C VAL A 95 10.62 -7.35 15.07
N VAL A 96 9.78 -8.33 14.74
CA VAL A 96 10.17 -9.54 13.99
C VAL A 96 9.99 -9.37 12.49
N ALA A 97 9.19 -8.41 12.05
CA ALA A 97 8.98 -8.03 10.66
C ALA A 97 8.44 -6.60 10.60
N VAL A 98 8.51 -5.97 9.43
CA VAL A 98 7.99 -4.62 9.18
C VAL A 98 7.11 -4.62 7.94
N VAL A 99 5.97 -3.92 8.05
CA VAL A 99 5.06 -3.63 6.94
C VAL A 99 5.00 -2.12 6.71
N GLY A 100 4.65 -1.68 5.50
CA GLY A 100 4.46 -0.28 5.17
C GLY A 100 5.58 0.28 4.31
N GLY A 101 6.18 1.39 4.76
CA GLY A 101 7.10 2.16 3.94
C GLY A 101 6.31 2.99 2.92
N SER A 102 5.94 4.18 3.32
CA SER A 102 5.01 5.12 2.72
C SER A 102 5.05 5.18 1.18
N TYR A 103 5.94 5.98 0.64
CA TYR A 103 6.14 6.14 -0.80
C TYR A 103 7.51 5.59 -1.22
N SER A 104 7.79 5.64 -2.52
CA SER A 104 9.03 5.09 -3.08
C SER A 104 10.30 5.65 -2.43
N MET A 105 10.36 6.95 -2.18
CA MET A 105 11.54 7.60 -1.62
C MET A 105 11.89 7.13 -0.19
N PRO A 106 10.98 7.15 0.82
CA PRO A 106 11.28 6.60 2.14
C PRO A 106 11.50 5.09 2.12
N SER A 107 10.72 4.32 1.33
CA SER A 107 10.88 2.87 1.24
C SER A 107 12.25 2.46 0.70
N ARG A 108 12.77 3.13 -0.33
CA ARG A 108 14.15 2.94 -0.85
C ARG A 108 15.20 3.19 0.22
N ALA A 109 14.99 4.20 1.07
CA ALA A 109 15.96 4.55 2.10
C ALA A 109 16.03 3.52 3.23
N VAL A 110 14.93 2.82 3.54
CA VAL A 110 14.88 1.85 4.65
C VAL A 110 15.13 0.41 4.21
N ALA A 111 14.86 0.04 2.97
CA ALA A 111 15.03 -1.32 2.48
C ALA A 111 16.45 -1.88 2.71
N PRO A 112 17.55 -1.16 2.40
CA PRO A 112 18.90 -1.64 2.71
C PRO A 112 19.16 -1.84 4.20
N LEU A 113 18.49 -1.08 5.09
CA LEU A 113 18.64 -1.25 6.53
C LEU A 113 17.95 -2.52 7.01
N PHE A 114 16.74 -2.82 6.54
CA PHE A 114 16.06 -4.06 6.89
C PHE A 114 16.81 -5.28 6.37
N GLN A 115 17.42 -5.18 5.18
CA GLN A 115 18.33 -6.20 4.67
C GLN A 115 19.55 -6.38 5.58
N GLU A 116 20.20 -5.29 5.99
CA GLU A 116 21.37 -5.31 6.90
C GLU A 116 21.03 -5.94 8.26
N PHE A 117 19.83 -5.63 8.78
CA PHE A 117 19.34 -6.17 10.05
C PHE A 117 18.82 -7.60 9.96
N GLY A 118 18.62 -8.14 8.76
CA GLY A 118 18.01 -9.44 8.55
C GLY A 118 16.57 -9.50 9.04
N ILE A 119 15.80 -8.42 8.86
CA ILE A 119 14.38 -8.32 9.27
C ILE A 119 13.50 -8.25 8.03
N PRO A 120 12.53 -9.16 7.85
CA PRO A 120 11.61 -9.12 6.71
C PRO A 120 10.85 -7.79 6.64
N PHE A 121 10.91 -7.16 5.47
CA PHE A 121 10.21 -5.94 5.14
C PHE A 121 9.30 -6.18 3.95
N VAL A 122 8.00 -5.92 4.11
CA VAL A 122 7.02 -5.99 3.02
C VAL A 122 6.48 -4.59 2.75
N ALA A 123 6.96 -3.98 1.67
CA ALA A 123 6.45 -2.69 1.20
C ALA A 123 5.01 -2.86 0.70
N GLY A 124 4.07 -2.04 1.22
CA GLY A 124 2.66 -2.17 0.89
C GLY A 124 2.33 -1.70 -0.52
N TYR A 125 2.78 -0.49 -0.91
CA TYR A 125 2.39 0.15 -2.18
C TYR A 125 3.49 0.97 -2.87
N ALA A 126 4.68 1.06 -2.31
CA ALA A 126 5.79 1.80 -2.95
C ALA A 126 6.31 1.05 -4.19
N VAL A 127 6.47 1.73 -5.31
CA VAL A 127 6.64 1.10 -6.65
C VAL A 127 8.08 1.04 -7.17
N HIS A 128 9.05 1.69 -6.52
CA HIS A 128 10.41 1.81 -7.06
C HIS A 128 11.20 0.50 -7.01
N PRO A 129 11.91 0.11 -8.08
CA PRO A 129 12.62 -1.18 -8.15
C PRO A 129 13.70 -1.37 -7.08
N ASP A 130 14.38 -0.29 -6.63
CA ASP A 130 15.46 -0.37 -5.64
C ASP A 130 15.00 -0.89 -4.26
N ILE A 131 13.70 -1.02 -4.02
CA ILE A 131 13.19 -1.51 -2.74
C ILE A 131 13.49 -3.01 -2.60
N THR A 132 13.16 -3.80 -3.59
CA THR A 132 13.32 -5.26 -3.56
C THR A 132 14.73 -5.71 -3.94
N VAL A 133 15.42 -4.98 -4.82
CA VAL A 133 16.82 -5.26 -5.15
C VAL A 133 17.79 -4.96 -4.00
N ALA A 134 17.32 -4.34 -2.90
CA ALA A 134 18.10 -4.16 -1.68
C ALA A 134 18.55 -5.50 -1.06
N GLY A 135 17.78 -6.58 -1.26
CA GLY A 135 18.14 -7.92 -0.84
C GLY A 135 16.92 -8.81 -0.57
N ASP A 136 17.19 -10.04 -0.16
CA ASP A 136 16.19 -11.12 -0.03
C ASP A 136 15.25 -10.99 1.19
N PHE A 137 15.52 -10.05 2.10
CA PHE A 137 14.58 -9.68 3.18
C PHE A 137 13.57 -8.62 2.77
N CYS A 138 13.65 -8.07 1.54
CA CYS A 138 12.81 -7.01 1.04
C CYS A 138 11.81 -7.52 0.01
N PHE A 139 10.52 -7.37 0.32
CA PHE A 139 9.40 -7.78 -0.52
C PHE A 139 8.51 -6.59 -0.83
N ARG A 140 7.68 -6.72 -1.87
CA ARG A 140 6.67 -5.72 -2.24
C ARG A 140 5.33 -6.40 -2.50
N ASN A 141 4.26 -5.88 -1.88
CA ASN A 141 2.89 -6.29 -2.19
C ASN A 141 2.20 -5.35 -3.22
N GLY A 142 2.62 -4.09 -3.31
CA GLY A 142 2.23 -3.20 -4.41
C GLY A 142 2.86 -3.63 -5.73
N PHE A 143 2.54 -2.94 -6.82
CA PHE A 143 3.18 -3.24 -8.10
C PHE A 143 4.61 -2.69 -8.19
N LEU A 144 5.42 -3.31 -9.03
CA LEU A 144 6.55 -2.61 -9.62
C LEU A 144 5.97 -1.55 -10.58
N GLY A 145 6.44 -0.30 -10.50
CA GLY A 145 5.84 0.79 -11.27
C GLY A 145 5.82 0.55 -12.78
N THR A 146 6.80 -0.19 -13.33
CA THR A 146 6.77 -0.59 -14.74
C THR A 146 5.68 -1.62 -15.05
N VAL A 147 5.29 -2.48 -14.08
CA VAL A 147 4.13 -3.41 -14.23
C VAL A 147 2.84 -2.62 -14.28
N GLU A 148 2.65 -1.70 -13.35
CA GLU A 148 1.47 -0.85 -13.32
C GLU A 148 1.38 0.03 -14.56
N GLY A 149 2.49 0.63 -14.97
CA GLY A 149 2.57 1.41 -16.22
C GLY A 149 2.21 0.58 -17.46
N ARG A 150 2.70 -0.67 -17.57
CA ARG A 150 2.27 -1.57 -18.66
C ARG A 150 0.79 -1.90 -18.57
N GLY A 151 0.27 -2.13 -17.36
CA GLY A 151 -1.17 -2.31 -17.12
C GLY A 151 -1.99 -1.12 -17.61
N ALA A 152 -1.57 0.11 -17.32
CA ALA A 152 -2.18 1.32 -17.86
C ALA A 152 -2.08 1.37 -19.40
N GLY A 153 -0.98 0.89 -19.97
CA GLY A 153 -0.81 0.77 -21.42
C GLY A 153 -1.82 -0.20 -22.05
N VAL A 154 -2.09 -1.35 -21.39
CA VAL A 154 -3.16 -2.29 -21.82
C VAL A 154 -4.52 -1.60 -21.78
N VAL A 155 -4.82 -0.86 -20.73
CA VAL A 155 -6.08 -0.10 -20.63
C VAL A 155 -6.19 0.89 -21.79
N ALA A 156 -5.16 1.70 -22.04
CA ALA A 156 -5.18 2.71 -23.10
C ALA A 156 -5.34 2.09 -24.49
N VAL A 157 -4.52 1.09 -24.84
CA VAL A 157 -4.45 0.59 -26.22
C VAL A 157 -5.41 -0.56 -26.47
N ASP A 158 -5.48 -1.55 -25.55
CA ASP A 158 -6.25 -2.76 -25.82
C ASP A 158 -7.70 -2.64 -25.37
N MET A 159 -7.99 -1.93 -24.25
CA MET A 159 -9.36 -1.74 -23.78
C MET A 159 -10.03 -0.51 -24.41
N LEU A 160 -9.34 0.64 -24.41
CA LEU A 160 -9.89 1.91 -24.93
C LEU A 160 -9.58 2.15 -26.42
N GLN A 161 -8.75 1.30 -27.07
CA GLN A 161 -8.42 1.36 -28.49
C GLN A 161 -7.74 2.66 -28.92
N ALA A 162 -7.01 3.33 -28.01
CA ALA A 162 -6.29 4.56 -28.29
C ALA A 162 -5.25 4.39 -29.40
N LYS A 163 -5.17 5.35 -30.30
CA LYS A 163 -4.14 5.45 -31.34
C LYS A 163 -3.08 6.49 -31.01
N THR A 164 -3.48 7.49 -30.23
CA THR A 164 -2.63 8.57 -29.76
C THR A 164 -2.72 8.65 -28.24
N VAL A 165 -1.59 8.81 -27.57
CA VAL A 165 -1.51 8.89 -26.12
C VAL A 165 -0.69 10.08 -25.68
N GLY A 166 -1.00 10.59 -24.49
CA GLY A 166 -0.23 11.59 -23.79
C GLY A 166 0.30 11.06 -22.45
N LEU A 167 1.41 11.63 -21.96
CA LEU A 167 1.94 11.43 -20.64
C LEU A 167 2.07 12.77 -19.93
N LEU A 168 1.40 12.92 -18.79
CA LEU A 168 1.60 14.01 -17.83
C LEU A 168 2.19 13.40 -16.57
N THR A 169 3.52 13.50 -16.42
CA THR A 169 4.28 12.74 -15.44
C THR A 169 4.67 13.59 -14.24
N MET A 170 4.32 13.15 -13.03
CA MET A 170 4.83 13.76 -11.79
C MET A 170 6.34 13.53 -11.64
N ASP A 171 7.09 14.58 -11.34
CA ASP A 171 8.56 14.54 -11.22
C ASP A 171 9.02 13.91 -9.90
N ASN A 172 8.87 12.62 -9.82
CA ASN A 172 9.43 11.79 -8.73
C ASN A 172 9.65 10.35 -9.18
N ASP A 173 10.19 9.53 -8.29
CA ASP A 173 10.48 8.11 -8.54
C ASP A 173 9.23 7.33 -8.97
N PHE A 174 8.08 7.64 -8.38
CA PHE A 174 6.80 6.99 -8.67
C PHE A 174 6.35 7.29 -10.11
N GLY A 175 6.12 8.58 -10.43
CA GLY A 175 5.60 8.97 -11.75
C GLY A 175 6.51 8.54 -12.90
N ARG A 176 7.83 8.68 -12.74
CA ARG A 176 8.80 8.29 -13.78
C ARG A 176 8.77 6.79 -14.07
N THR A 177 8.71 5.95 -13.02
CA THR A 177 8.69 4.48 -13.20
C THR A 177 7.40 4.01 -13.89
N LEU A 178 6.25 4.62 -13.58
CA LEU A 178 5.01 4.34 -14.29
C LEU A 178 5.07 4.77 -15.76
N ALA A 179 5.56 5.99 -16.01
CA ALA A 179 5.68 6.52 -17.37
C ALA A 179 6.56 5.63 -18.26
N ASP A 180 7.63 5.05 -17.72
CA ASP A 180 8.51 4.14 -18.45
C ASP A 180 7.78 2.87 -18.87
N GLY A 181 7.05 2.23 -17.96
CA GLY A 181 6.26 1.03 -18.28
C GLY A 181 5.13 1.30 -19.27
N PHE A 182 4.43 2.43 -19.12
CA PHE A 182 3.39 2.84 -20.06
C PHE A 182 3.94 3.08 -21.46
N ARG A 183 5.01 3.88 -21.57
CA ARG A 183 5.67 4.20 -22.84
C ARG A 183 6.17 2.94 -23.54
N GLU A 184 6.82 2.03 -22.80
CA GLU A 184 7.28 0.74 -23.31
C GLU A 184 6.13 0.01 -24.02
N TYR A 185 5.00 -0.14 -23.35
CA TYR A 185 3.86 -0.90 -23.84
C TYR A 185 3.19 -0.23 -25.05
N VAL A 186 2.81 1.04 -24.93
CA VAL A 186 2.03 1.73 -25.95
C VAL A 186 2.81 1.88 -27.26
N VAL A 187 4.13 2.11 -27.18
CA VAL A 187 5.00 2.18 -28.36
C VAL A 187 5.16 0.80 -29.01
N ALA A 188 5.34 -0.26 -28.22
CA ALA A 188 5.40 -1.64 -28.73
C ALA A 188 4.10 -2.04 -29.46
N LYS A 189 2.95 -1.51 -29.04
CA LYS A 189 1.65 -1.72 -29.68
C LYS A 189 1.36 -0.77 -30.85
N GLY A 190 2.26 0.16 -31.16
CA GLY A 190 2.17 1.07 -32.28
C GLY A 190 1.32 2.33 -32.06
N ALA A 191 0.91 2.61 -30.83
CA ALA A 191 0.30 3.89 -30.49
C ALA A 191 1.34 5.02 -30.52
N LYS A 192 0.89 6.24 -30.88
CA LYS A 192 1.78 7.40 -30.98
C LYS A 192 1.72 8.24 -29.70
N VAL A 193 2.86 8.48 -29.09
CA VAL A 193 2.99 9.49 -28.02
C VAL A 193 3.01 10.87 -28.66
N VAL A 194 1.95 11.66 -28.44
CA VAL A 194 1.79 13.00 -29.02
C VAL A 194 1.98 14.13 -28.03
N PHE A 195 1.99 13.79 -26.72
CA PHE A 195 2.26 14.70 -25.62
C PHE A 195 3.10 13.96 -24.55
N ASP A 196 4.13 14.60 -24.02
CA ASP A 196 4.99 14.03 -22.98
C ASP A 196 5.63 15.17 -22.17
N GLN A 197 5.08 15.48 -21.02
CA GLN A 197 5.58 16.54 -20.14
C GLN A 197 5.64 16.08 -18.68
N ILE A 198 6.54 16.72 -17.93
CA ILE A 198 6.79 16.45 -16.52
C ILE A 198 6.40 17.70 -15.72
N TYR A 199 5.75 17.50 -14.57
CA TYR A 199 5.40 18.56 -13.64
C TYR A 199 5.97 18.29 -12.23
N PRO A 200 6.29 19.33 -11.43
CA PRO A 200 6.85 19.15 -10.10
C PRO A 200 5.80 18.64 -9.10
N LEU A 201 6.23 17.80 -8.15
CA LEU A 201 5.41 17.42 -7.00
C LEU A 201 4.91 18.68 -6.26
N GLY A 202 3.61 18.70 -5.93
CA GLY A 202 2.95 19.82 -5.27
C GLY A 202 2.44 20.91 -6.21
N GLU A 203 2.46 20.67 -7.54
CA GLU A 203 1.85 21.55 -8.53
C GLU A 203 0.33 21.70 -8.27
N LYS A 204 -0.20 22.88 -8.51
CA LYS A 204 -1.62 23.20 -8.29
C LYS A 204 -2.29 23.79 -9.53
N ASP A 205 -1.50 24.35 -10.45
CA ASP A 205 -2.01 24.94 -11.68
C ASP A 205 -1.57 24.14 -12.89
N PHE A 206 -2.47 23.32 -13.39
CA PHE A 206 -2.25 22.45 -14.54
C PHE A 206 -2.68 23.07 -15.87
N SER A 207 -3.15 24.32 -15.88
CA SER A 207 -3.75 24.97 -17.07
C SER A 207 -2.84 24.98 -18.29
N ALA A 208 -1.54 25.21 -18.11
CA ALA A 208 -0.58 25.20 -19.22
C ALA A 208 -0.38 23.80 -19.82
N TYR A 209 -0.28 22.79 -18.96
CA TYR A 209 -0.16 21.39 -19.39
C TYR A 209 -1.42 20.94 -20.11
N LEU A 210 -2.59 21.23 -19.54
CA LEU A 210 -3.89 20.86 -20.10
C LEU A 210 -4.19 21.58 -21.44
N THR A 211 -3.72 22.84 -21.60
CA THR A 211 -3.76 23.53 -22.88
C THR A 211 -2.93 22.80 -23.93
N SER A 212 -1.71 22.39 -23.59
CA SER A 212 -0.83 21.64 -24.49
C SER A 212 -1.39 20.23 -24.83
N ILE A 213 -2.05 19.56 -23.87
CA ILE A 213 -2.77 18.30 -24.11
C ILE A 213 -3.93 18.55 -25.08
N LYS A 214 -4.72 19.60 -24.88
CA LYS A 214 -5.85 19.95 -25.75
C LYS A 214 -5.41 20.26 -27.18
N ASP A 215 -4.26 20.91 -27.36
CA ASP A 215 -3.69 21.21 -28.68
C ASP A 215 -3.16 19.98 -29.41
N SER A 216 -2.61 19.00 -28.68
CA SER A 216 -2.11 17.74 -29.23
C SER A 216 -3.19 16.66 -29.36
N ASP A 217 -4.35 16.84 -28.72
CA ASP A 217 -5.59 16.05 -28.78
C ASP A 217 -5.34 14.51 -28.74
N PRO A 218 -4.64 13.97 -27.71
CA PRO A 218 -4.47 12.52 -27.57
C PRO A 218 -5.80 11.85 -27.21
N ASP A 219 -5.98 10.59 -27.64
CA ASP A 219 -7.15 9.79 -27.25
C ASP A 219 -7.20 9.54 -25.75
N VAL A 220 -6.04 9.22 -25.16
CA VAL A 220 -5.86 8.91 -23.74
C VAL A 220 -4.64 9.65 -23.20
N VAL A 221 -4.73 10.17 -21.97
CA VAL A 221 -3.60 10.75 -21.24
C VAL A 221 -3.39 9.95 -19.94
N LEU A 222 -2.23 9.28 -19.81
CA LEU A 222 -1.79 8.83 -18.51
C LEU A 222 -1.30 10.05 -17.73
N ALA A 223 -1.99 10.38 -16.65
CA ALA A 223 -1.62 11.49 -15.77
C ALA A 223 -1.29 10.95 -14.38
N SER A 224 0.00 10.86 -14.05
CA SER A 224 0.41 10.41 -12.72
C SER A 224 0.29 11.53 -11.68
N GLY A 225 -0.13 11.18 -10.46
CA GLY A 225 -0.28 12.14 -9.36
C GLY A 225 -0.80 11.46 -8.10
N TYR A 226 -0.45 11.99 -6.94
CA TYR A 226 -1.14 11.60 -5.72
C TYR A 226 -2.53 12.24 -5.68
N TYR A 227 -3.39 11.82 -4.78
CA TYR A 227 -4.81 12.21 -4.76
C TYR A 227 -5.06 13.73 -4.88
N ALA A 228 -4.15 14.57 -4.39
CA ALA A 228 -4.31 16.03 -4.44
C ALA A 228 -4.01 16.59 -5.84
N GLU A 229 -2.89 16.19 -6.46
CA GLU A 229 -2.53 16.56 -7.84
C GLU A 229 -3.54 15.93 -8.83
N ALA A 230 -3.89 14.67 -8.63
CA ALA A 230 -4.88 13.95 -9.41
C ALA A 230 -6.22 14.72 -9.48
N ALA A 231 -6.71 15.16 -8.32
CA ALA A 231 -7.93 15.94 -8.21
C ALA A 231 -7.80 17.30 -8.95
N GLY A 232 -6.64 17.96 -8.82
CA GLY A 232 -6.35 19.20 -9.52
C GLY A 232 -6.34 19.05 -11.03
N ILE A 233 -5.70 17.98 -11.55
CA ILE A 233 -5.64 17.66 -12.98
C ILE A 233 -7.05 17.41 -13.52
N VAL A 234 -7.81 16.51 -12.89
CA VAL A 234 -9.14 16.10 -13.37
C VAL A 234 -10.12 17.26 -13.31
N LYS A 235 -10.14 18.02 -12.22
CA LYS A 235 -11.01 19.19 -12.07
C LYS A 235 -10.74 20.24 -13.13
N GLN A 236 -9.48 20.62 -13.33
CA GLN A 236 -9.11 21.63 -14.32
C GLN A 236 -9.33 21.13 -15.75
N ALA A 237 -9.09 19.84 -16.02
CA ALA A 237 -9.41 19.23 -17.31
C ALA A 237 -10.91 19.32 -17.63
N TYR A 238 -11.77 19.02 -16.64
CA TYR A 238 -13.22 19.15 -16.75
C TYR A 238 -13.63 20.62 -17.03
N GLU A 239 -13.13 21.57 -16.24
CA GLU A 239 -13.41 22.99 -16.40
C GLU A 239 -12.97 23.56 -17.75
N MET A 240 -11.88 23.03 -18.33
CA MET A 240 -11.37 23.41 -19.65
C MET A 240 -12.04 22.65 -20.80
N GLY A 241 -12.92 21.70 -20.51
CA GLY A 241 -13.59 20.87 -21.52
C GLY A 241 -12.60 19.99 -22.32
N LEU A 242 -11.65 19.37 -21.63
CA LEU A 242 -10.74 18.40 -22.23
C LEU A 242 -11.53 17.17 -22.75
N ARG A 243 -11.22 16.70 -23.95
CA ARG A 243 -11.91 15.53 -24.54
C ARG A 243 -11.15 14.23 -24.35
N SER A 244 -9.83 14.31 -24.18
CA SER A 244 -8.99 13.14 -23.94
C SER A 244 -9.45 12.39 -22.71
N GLN A 245 -9.50 11.06 -22.77
CA GLN A 245 -9.73 10.23 -21.59
C GLN A 245 -8.55 10.39 -20.63
N ILE A 246 -8.81 10.83 -19.40
CA ILE A 246 -7.79 10.77 -18.35
C ILE A 246 -7.75 9.35 -17.80
N LEU A 247 -6.57 8.76 -17.83
CA LEU A 247 -6.21 7.50 -17.22
C LEU A 247 -5.31 7.82 -16.03
N GLY A 248 -5.80 7.53 -14.82
CA GLY A 248 -5.04 7.63 -13.60
C GLY A 248 -4.39 6.30 -13.22
N GLU A 249 -3.78 6.31 -12.08
CA GLU A 249 -3.07 5.17 -11.50
C GLU A 249 -3.39 5.06 -10.00
N GLU A 250 -2.68 4.22 -9.26
CA GLU A 250 -3.00 3.93 -7.85
C GLU A 250 -3.05 5.16 -6.94
N GLY A 251 -2.34 6.25 -7.27
CA GLY A 251 -2.39 7.52 -6.51
C GLY A 251 -3.74 8.25 -6.60
N TYR A 252 -4.57 7.91 -7.58
CA TYR A 252 -5.96 8.39 -7.70
C TYR A 252 -6.92 7.58 -6.80
N ASP A 253 -6.54 6.38 -6.38
CA ASP A 253 -7.42 5.47 -5.65
C ASP A 253 -7.56 5.88 -4.17
N SER A 254 -8.22 7.00 -3.98
CA SER A 254 -8.54 7.53 -2.65
C SER A 254 -9.92 8.21 -2.69
N PRO A 255 -10.77 8.04 -1.66
CA PRO A 255 -12.01 8.83 -1.53
C PRO A 255 -11.74 10.34 -1.55
N LYS A 256 -10.56 10.76 -1.10
CA LYS A 256 -10.13 12.16 -1.14
C LYS A 256 -9.97 12.71 -2.55
N PHE A 257 -9.59 11.89 -3.51
CA PHE A 257 -9.54 12.29 -4.92
C PHE A 257 -10.92 12.78 -5.40
N ILE A 258 -11.96 11.97 -5.22
CA ILE A 258 -13.33 12.31 -5.65
C ILE A 258 -13.86 13.52 -4.87
N GLU A 259 -13.60 13.59 -3.56
CA GLU A 259 -13.99 14.71 -2.71
C GLU A 259 -13.39 16.03 -3.20
N LEU A 260 -12.09 16.06 -3.54
CA LEU A 260 -11.37 17.26 -3.96
C LEU A 260 -11.65 17.66 -5.42
N ALA A 261 -11.75 16.70 -6.32
CA ALA A 261 -12.09 16.94 -7.71
C ALA A 261 -13.55 17.42 -7.87
N GLY A 262 -14.44 16.89 -7.03
CA GLY A 262 -15.89 16.96 -7.18
C GLY A 262 -16.40 15.79 -8.03
N ALA A 263 -17.54 15.21 -7.63
CA ALA A 263 -18.07 14.00 -8.27
C ALA A 263 -18.31 14.17 -9.77
N GLU A 264 -18.78 15.34 -10.20
CA GLU A 264 -19.03 15.63 -11.61
C GLU A 264 -17.74 15.67 -12.46
N ALA A 265 -16.67 16.28 -11.93
CA ALA A 265 -15.40 16.34 -12.62
C ALA A 265 -14.67 14.99 -12.61
N ALA A 266 -14.79 14.21 -11.54
CA ALA A 266 -14.18 12.90 -11.41
C ALA A 266 -14.88 11.82 -12.25
N GLU A 267 -16.15 12.04 -12.65
CA GLU A 267 -16.96 11.07 -13.40
C GLU A 267 -16.27 10.61 -14.68
N GLY A 268 -16.23 9.30 -14.91
CA GLY A 268 -15.58 8.70 -16.08
C GLY A 268 -14.06 8.59 -15.99
N THR A 269 -13.40 9.07 -14.92
CA THR A 269 -11.96 8.85 -14.73
C THR A 269 -11.70 7.35 -14.55
N ILE A 270 -10.82 6.78 -15.38
CA ILE A 270 -10.38 5.37 -15.28
C ILE A 270 -9.04 5.33 -14.57
N ILE A 271 -8.84 4.34 -13.71
CA ILE A 271 -7.58 4.16 -12.97
C ILE A 271 -7.11 2.70 -13.03
N VAL A 272 -5.82 2.50 -13.03
CA VAL A 272 -5.20 1.22 -12.69
C VAL A 272 -4.85 1.23 -11.20
N THR A 273 -5.12 0.15 -10.50
CA THR A 273 -5.03 0.11 -9.04
C THR A 273 -4.84 -1.31 -8.50
N ASN A 274 -4.74 -1.44 -7.18
CA ASN A 274 -4.64 -2.70 -6.46
C ASN A 274 -6.00 -3.21 -5.93
N LEU A 275 -6.96 -2.33 -5.67
CA LEU A 275 -8.23 -2.70 -5.03
C LEU A 275 -9.39 -2.64 -6.04
N ASP A 276 -10.12 -3.73 -6.21
CA ASP A 276 -11.42 -3.74 -6.86
C ASP A 276 -12.52 -3.81 -5.80
N ARG A 277 -13.29 -2.72 -5.67
CA ARG A 277 -14.34 -2.63 -4.65
C ARG A 277 -15.56 -3.47 -4.97
N ASP A 278 -15.75 -3.83 -6.22
CA ASP A 278 -16.84 -4.68 -6.70
C ASP A 278 -16.46 -6.17 -6.78
N ASP A 279 -15.22 -6.54 -6.41
CA ASP A 279 -14.78 -7.94 -6.36
C ASP A 279 -15.67 -8.73 -5.39
N PRO A 280 -16.41 -9.77 -5.86
CA PRO A 280 -17.36 -10.51 -5.04
C PRO A 280 -16.71 -11.48 -4.06
N ARG A 281 -15.38 -11.65 -4.07
CA ARG A 281 -14.71 -12.57 -3.16
C ARG A 281 -14.97 -12.20 -1.70
N PRO A 282 -15.28 -13.18 -0.84
CA PRO A 282 -15.61 -12.92 0.56
C PRO A 282 -14.54 -12.12 1.31
N VAL A 283 -13.25 -12.39 1.05
CA VAL A 283 -12.13 -11.69 1.70
C VAL A 283 -12.17 -10.18 1.43
N VAL A 284 -12.53 -9.77 0.21
CA VAL A 284 -12.63 -8.36 -0.20
C VAL A 284 -13.83 -7.69 0.44
N GLN A 285 -15.02 -8.31 0.32
CA GLN A 285 -16.26 -7.73 0.84
C GLN A 285 -16.26 -7.69 2.38
N GLU A 286 -15.65 -8.67 3.06
CA GLU A 286 -15.50 -8.68 4.50
C GLU A 286 -14.57 -7.55 4.98
N PHE A 287 -13.42 -7.36 4.31
CA PHE A 287 -12.50 -6.24 4.58
C PHE A 287 -13.22 -4.89 4.42
N ILE A 288 -13.88 -4.65 3.29
CA ILE A 288 -14.58 -3.39 3.02
C ILE A 288 -15.68 -3.13 4.06
N SER A 289 -16.49 -4.15 4.36
CA SER A 289 -17.57 -4.06 5.33
C SER A 289 -17.08 -3.76 6.73
N GLU A 290 -16.06 -4.48 7.22
CA GLU A 290 -15.51 -4.27 8.56
C GLU A 290 -14.77 -2.92 8.66
N TYR A 291 -14.08 -2.50 7.59
CA TYR A 291 -13.43 -1.19 7.53
C TYR A 291 -14.47 -0.05 7.63
N ARG A 292 -15.52 -0.10 6.81
CA ARG A 292 -16.64 0.87 6.86
C ARG A 292 -17.31 0.93 8.23
N LYS A 293 -17.62 -0.24 8.79
CA LYS A 293 -18.26 -0.35 10.11
C LYS A 293 -17.42 0.26 11.22
N ARG A 294 -16.09 0.06 11.17
CA ARG A 294 -15.16 0.47 12.23
C ARG A 294 -14.77 1.93 12.13
N TYR A 295 -14.56 2.43 10.92
CA TYR A 295 -14.00 3.76 10.69
C TYR A 295 -14.95 4.75 10.05
N GLY A 296 -16.12 4.33 9.57
CA GLY A 296 -17.11 5.20 8.91
C GLY A 296 -16.63 5.81 7.60
N MET A 297 -15.65 5.17 6.94
CA MET A 297 -14.97 5.63 5.73
C MET A 297 -14.89 4.49 4.72
N GLU A 298 -14.71 4.84 3.44
CA GLU A 298 -14.36 3.86 2.41
C GLU A 298 -12.88 3.50 2.52
N PRO A 299 -12.51 2.22 2.37
CA PRO A 299 -11.11 1.84 2.21
C PRO A 299 -10.60 2.27 0.84
N ASP A 300 -9.28 2.44 0.76
CA ASP A 300 -8.55 2.72 -0.46
C ASP A 300 -7.47 1.67 -0.73
N MET A 301 -6.80 1.82 -1.85
CA MET A 301 -5.74 0.93 -2.31
C MET A 301 -4.55 0.88 -1.34
N VAL A 302 -4.13 2.03 -0.76
CA VAL A 302 -2.98 2.06 0.13
C VAL A 302 -3.24 1.28 1.42
N GLY A 303 -4.46 1.41 1.96
CA GLY A 303 -4.92 0.63 3.11
C GLY A 303 -5.02 -0.86 2.79
N ALA A 304 -5.68 -1.22 1.69
CA ALA A 304 -5.86 -2.60 1.25
C ALA A 304 -4.51 -3.30 1.00
N SER A 305 -3.57 -2.63 0.33
CA SER A 305 -2.24 -3.18 0.05
C SER A 305 -1.42 -3.43 1.31
N ASN A 306 -1.54 -2.58 2.33
CA ASN A 306 -0.86 -2.78 3.61
C ASN A 306 -1.55 -3.82 4.50
N TYR A 307 -2.88 -3.96 4.39
CA TYR A 307 -3.62 -5.07 5.00
C TYR A 307 -3.09 -6.41 4.49
N ASP A 308 -2.98 -6.58 3.17
CA ASP A 308 -2.43 -7.80 2.58
C ASP A 308 -0.97 -8.02 2.94
N ALA A 309 -0.13 -6.97 2.90
CA ALA A 309 1.28 -7.05 3.27
C ALA A 309 1.44 -7.58 4.72
N PHE A 310 0.61 -7.08 5.65
CA PHE A 310 0.57 -7.58 7.01
C PHE A 310 0.08 -9.03 7.08
N MET A 311 -0.99 -9.38 6.36
CA MET A 311 -1.54 -10.74 6.37
C MET A 311 -0.61 -11.76 5.72
N ILE A 312 0.20 -11.37 4.73
CA ILE A 312 1.29 -12.19 4.17
C ILE A 312 2.34 -12.51 5.25
N ILE A 313 2.75 -11.52 6.05
CA ILE A 313 3.67 -11.73 7.18
C ILE A 313 3.05 -12.70 8.20
N VAL A 314 1.78 -12.51 8.54
CA VAL A 314 1.04 -13.40 9.47
C VAL A 314 0.97 -14.83 8.95
N ASP A 315 0.64 -15.01 7.69
CA ASP A 315 0.58 -16.32 7.04
C ASP A 315 1.97 -16.98 7.01
N ALA A 316 3.00 -16.23 6.66
CA ALA A 316 4.38 -16.70 6.64
C ALA A 316 4.85 -17.18 8.03
N ILE A 317 4.59 -16.41 9.09
CA ILE A 317 4.91 -16.81 10.47
C ILE A 317 4.14 -18.08 10.88
N ARG A 318 2.87 -18.23 10.48
CA ARG A 318 2.08 -19.44 10.74
C ARG A 318 2.67 -20.66 10.03
N ARG A 319 3.03 -20.52 8.76
CA ARG A 319 3.64 -21.60 7.97
C ARG A 319 5.03 -22.00 8.47
N ALA A 320 5.84 -21.00 8.86
CA ALA A 320 7.16 -21.23 9.45
C ALA A 320 7.09 -21.83 10.87
N GLY A 321 5.99 -21.60 11.61
CA GLY A 321 5.84 -22.02 13.02
C GLY A 321 6.79 -21.30 13.98
N THR A 322 7.40 -20.21 13.57
CA THR A 322 8.41 -19.45 14.29
C THR A 322 8.40 -17.98 13.92
N THR A 323 9.03 -17.14 14.75
CA THR A 323 9.32 -15.73 14.45
C THR A 323 10.79 -15.50 14.09
N ASP A 324 11.54 -16.55 13.83
CA ASP A 324 12.91 -16.45 13.32
C ASP A 324 12.91 -15.72 11.96
N PRO A 325 13.65 -14.61 11.80
CA PRO A 325 13.52 -13.76 10.62
C PRO A 325 13.90 -14.44 9.31
N GLU A 326 14.90 -15.33 9.29
CA GLU A 326 15.31 -16.06 8.08
C GLU A 326 14.21 -17.02 7.64
N GLN A 327 13.63 -17.77 8.58
CA GLN A 327 12.55 -18.69 8.28
C GLN A 327 11.26 -17.97 7.86
N VAL A 328 10.99 -16.79 8.44
CA VAL A 328 9.86 -15.94 8.02
C VAL A 328 10.10 -15.39 6.63
N ARG A 329 11.31 -14.89 6.30
CA ARG A 329 11.68 -14.47 4.96
C ARG A 329 11.46 -15.60 3.94
N ASP A 330 11.96 -16.79 4.21
CA ASP A 330 11.79 -17.95 3.32
C ASP A 330 10.32 -18.30 3.13
N ALA A 331 9.52 -18.22 4.20
CA ALA A 331 8.10 -18.44 4.13
C ALA A 331 7.36 -17.36 3.32
N ILE A 332 7.76 -16.08 3.40
CA ILE A 332 7.21 -15.02 2.55
C ILE A 332 7.56 -15.32 1.08
N ALA A 333 8.80 -15.61 0.75
CA ALA A 333 9.24 -15.96 -0.60
C ALA A 333 8.51 -17.18 -1.18
N ALA A 334 8.13 -18.12 -0.33
CA ALA A 334 7.38 -19.33 -0.69
C ALA A 334 5.85 -19.11 -0.77
N THR A 335 5.35 -17.90 -0.59
CA THR A 335 3.91 -17.60 -0.73
C THR A 335 3.41 -17.97 -2.13
N ARG A 336 2.28 -18.68 -2.21
CA ARG A 336 1.61 -19.06 -3.46
C ARG A 336 0.09 -18.97 -3.26
N ASP A 337 -0.58 -18.48 -4.29
CA ASP A 337 -2.05 -18.40 -4.38
C ASP A 337 -2.71 -17.81 -3.12
N PHE A 338 -2.09 -16.76 -2.58
CA PHE A 338 -2.61 -16.06 -1.40
C PHE A 338 -3.87 -15.26 -1.77
N ASP A 339 -4.98 -15.56 -1.11
CA ASP A 339 -6.27 -14.89 -1.33
C ASP A 339 -6.29 -13.53 -0.62
N GLY A 340 -5.70 -12.53 -1.29
CA GLY A 340 -5.60 -11.17 -0.77
C GLY A 340 -6.80 -10.30 -1.16
N VAL A 341 -6.99 -9.20 -0.41
CA VAL A 341 -8.01 -8.18 -0.72
C VAL A 341 -7.65 -7.39 -1.97
N THR A 342 -6.37 -7.37 -2.35
CA THR A 342 -5.86 -6.71 -3.56
C THR A 342 -5.76 -7.66 -4.76
N GLY A 343 -6.44 -8.79 -4.74
CA GLY A 343 -6.38 -9.83 -5.76
C GLY A 343 -5.72 -11.11 -5.25
N ILE A 344 -5.76 -12.15 -6.08
CA ILE A 344 -5.03 -13.38 -5.79
C ILE A 344 -3.54 -13.15 -6.08
N ILE A 345 -2.73 -13.25 -5.04
CA ILE A 345 -1.27 -13.12 -5.14
C ILE A 345 -0.71 -14.48 -5.51
N THR A 346 -0.35 -14.66 -6.78
CA THR A 346 0.18 -15.92 -7.31
C THR A 346 1.50 -16.29 -6.65
N GLY A 347 2.29 -15.31 -6.24
CA GLY A 347 3.55 -15.48 -5.52
C GLY A 347 4.46 -14.27 -5.62
N PHE A 348 5.72 -14.50 -5.25
CA PHE A 348 6.79 -13.54 -5.39
C PHE A 348 7.84 -14.03 -6.39
N THR A 349 8.48 -13.12 -7.09
CA THR A 349 9.69 -13.41 -7.89
C THR A 349 10.88 -13.69 -6.97
N GLU A 350 12.00 -14.15 -7.53
CA GLU A 350 13.25 -14.38 -6.78
C GLU A 350 13.79 -13.12 -6.08
N ILE A 351 13.39 -11.94 -6.55
CA ILE A 351 13.77 -10.65 -5.96
C ILE A 351 12.67 -10.01 -5.12
N GLY A 352 11.66 -10.76 -4.70
CA GLY A 352 10.62 -10.27 -3.78
C GLY A 352 9.54 -9.37 -4.41
N GLU A 353 9.45 -9.31 -5.76
CA GLU A 353 8.36 -8.63 -6.44
C GLU A 353 7.09 -9.49 -6.49
N VAL A 354 5.95 -8.90 -6.18
CA VAL A 354 4.66 -9.59 -6.23
C VAL A 354 4.24 -9.90 -7.66
N ILE A 355 3.56 -11.03 -7.85
CA ILE A 355 2.90 -11.42 -9.10
C ILE A 355 1.41 -11.49 -8.82
N LYS A 356 0.65 -10.51 -9.31
CA LYS A 356 -0.81 -10.43 -9.16
C LYS A 356 -1.44 -9.60 -10.27
N PRO A 357 -2.76 -9.73 -10.53
CA PRO A 357 -3.47 -8.93 -11.53
C PRO A 357 -3.48 -7.44 -11.17
N VAL A 358 -3.49 -6.57 -12.19
CA VAL A 358 -3.75 -5.14 -12.05
C VAL A 358 -5.25 -4.93 -12.17
N GLN A 359 -5.86 -4.34 -11.15
CA GLN A 359 -7.28 -3.98 -11.16
C GLN A 359 -7.48 -2.69 -11.94
N VAL A 360 -8.58 -2.57 -12.65
CA VAL A 360 -8.96 -1.36 -13.37
C VAL A 360 -10.32 -0.92 -12.88
N GLN A 361 -10.41 0.31 -12.39
CA GLN A 361 -11.66 0.88 -11.91
C GLN A 361 -12.01 2.16 -12.68
N ILE A 362 -13.29 2.51 -12.67
CA ILE A 362 -13.84 3.75 -13.21
C ILE A 362 -14.60 4.48 -12.12
N VAL A 363 -14.50 5.79 -12.08
CA VAL A 363 -15.39 6.61 -11.24
C VAL A 363 -16.75 6.72 -11.93
N LYS A 364 -17.80 6.28 -11.23
CA LYS A 364 -19.18 6.36 -11.68
C LYS A 364 -20.08 6.68 -10.49
N ASP A 365 -21.02 7.61 -10.69
CA ASP A 365 -21.95 8.05 -9.64
C ASP A 365 -21.21 8.47 -8.34
N GLY A 366 -20.01 9.04 -8.47
CA GLY A 366 -19.18 9.52 -7.36
C GLY A 366 -18.47 8.42 -6.54
N ALA A 367 -18.36 7.21 -7.08
CA ALA A 367 -17.64 6.08 -6.46
C ALA A 367 -16.81 5.32 -7.48
N PHE A 368 -15.83 4.55 -6.98
CA PHE A 368 -15.05 3.64 -7.83
C PHE A 368 -15.81 2.34 -8.06
N HIS A 369 -15.85 1.91 -9.32
CA HIS A 369 -16.48 0.68 -9.78
C HIS A 369 -15.56 -0.13 -10.67
N HIS A 370 -15.80 -1.43 -10.74
CA HIS A 370 -15.09 -2.31 -11.63
C HIS A 370 -15.20 -1.86 -13.10
N PHE A 371 -14.05 -1.75 -13.77
CA PHE A 371 -13.98 -1.50 -15.20
C PHE A 371 -13.39 -2.70 -15.95
N GLY A 372 -12.40 -3.36 -15.35
CA GLY A 372 -11.71 -4.50 -15.93
C GLY A 372 -10.56 -5.00 -15.07
N ILE A 373 -9.83 -5.96 -15.60
CA ILE A 373 -8.66 -6.55 -14.96
C ILE A 373 -7.58 -6.78 -16.03
N VAL A 374 -6.31 -6.59 -15.66
CA VAL A 374 -5.16 -6.99 -16.48
C VAL A 374 -4.46 -8.12 -15.75
N ASP A 375 -4.60 -9.34 -16.28
CA ASP A 375 -4.08 -10.58 -15.68
C ASP A 375 -3.18 -11.38 -16.65
N ASP A 376 -2.85 -10.81 -17.82
CA ASP A 376 -1.92 -11.41 -18.76
C ASP A 376 -0.55 -11.61 -18.08
N PRO A 377 -0.06 -12.87 -17.97
CA PRO A 377 1.23 -13.17 -17.35
C PRO A 377 2.41 -12.38 -17.94
N ASP A 378 2.39 -12.06 -19.23
CA ASP A 378 3.45 -11.29 -19.88
C ASP A 378 3.49 -9.82 -19.44
N ILE A 379 2.37 -9.32 -18.90
CA ILE A 379 2.21 -7.95 -18.40
C ILE A 379 2.47 -7.88 -16.90
N ILE A 380 1.82 -8.76 -16.14
CA ILE A 380 1.85 -8.71 -14.67
C ILE A 380 3.13 -9.27 -14.07
N TYR A 381 3.91 -10.06 -14.84
CA TYR A 381 5.20 -10.56 -14.35
C TYR A 381 6.22 -9.42 -14.35
N PRO A 382 6.84 -9.10 -13.19
CA PRO A 382 7.85 -8.05 -13.11
C PRO A 382 9.09 -8.43 -13.95
N LYS A 383 9.33 -7.65 -15.01
CA LYS A 383 10.55 -7.76 -15.82
C LYS A 383 11.56 -6.74 -15.30
N ARG A 384 12.83 -7.13 -15.27
CA ARG A 384 13.94 -6.21 -14.97
C ARG A 384 14.27 -5.32 -16.17
#